data_04c8ff74571c7b711d27ee01045c2843
#
_entry.id   04c8ff74571c7b711d27ee01045c2843
#
_cell.length_a   1.000
_cell.length_b   1.000
_cell.length_c   1.000
_cell.angle_alpha   90.00
_cell.angle_beta   90.00
_cell.angle_gamma   90.00
#
_symmetry.space_group_name_H-M   'P 1'
#
loop_
_entity.id
_entity.type
_entity.pdbx_description
1 polymer ?
#
loop_
_entity_poly.entity_id
_entity_poly.type
_entity_poly.pdbx_seq_one_letter_code
_entity_poly.pdbx_strand_id
1 'polypeptide(L)'
;MQIIKLFLVCFLFLGLIPFNVYAEEKDSLIPNAVSGILIDADSGKIIYEKDMNKEVAVASMTKMVGQILIMEAIEDGKIKWDDVITVSKNAADMGGSQIYIEQGEKITVEDLMKGISMASGNDATVHMAEVIGGSEEKFVKMMFLHFSRNGSLIFGFFRIIFSC
;
A
#
# COMPACT_ATOMS: atom_id res chain seq x y z
N MET A 1 -11.67 -66.25 23.74
CA MET A 1 -10.58 -66.09 22.74
C MET A 1 -11.00 -65.25 21.53
N GLN A 2 -12.23 -65.32 21.06
CA GLN A 2 -12.70 -64.51 19.91
C GLN A 2 -12.90 -63.02 20.28
N ILE A 3 -13.39 -62.67 21.46
CA ILE A 3 -13.62 -61.28 21.91
C ILE A 3 -12.30 -60.49 21.98
N ILE A 4 -11.20 -61.14 22.44
CA ILE A 4 -9.87 -60.53 22.53
C ILE A 4 -9.32 -60.19 21.11
N LYS A 5 -9.55 -61.08 20.13
CA LYS A 5 -9.16 -60.87 18.76
C LYS A 5 -9.92 -59.69 18.12
N LEU A 6 -11.19 -59.54 18.43
CA LEU A 6 -12.03 -58.44 17.95
C LEU A 6 -11.56 -57.10 18.50
N PHE A 7 -11.24 -57.03 19.81
CA PHE A 7 -10.69 -55.83 20.44
C PHE A 7 -9.32 -55.44 19.85
N LEU A 8 -8.45 -56.41 19.55
CA LEU A 8 -7.13 -56.16 18.96
C LEU A 8 -7.26 -55.57 17.52
N VAL A 9 -8.22 -56.07 16.74
CA VAL A 9 -8.47 -55.59 15.38
C VAL A 9 -9.05 -54.16 15.42
N CYS A 10 -10.01 -53.86 16.32
CA CYS A 10 -10.53 -52.50 16.48
C CYS A 10 -9.43 -51.52 16.94
N PHE A 11 -8.55 -51.90 17.84
CA PHE A 11 -7.43 -51.08 18.30
C PHE A 11 -6.43 -50.78 17.18
N LEU A 12 -6.18 -51.74 16.28
CA LEU A 12 -5.33 -51.55 15.11
C LEU A 12 -5.95 -50.61 14.08
N PHE A 13 -7.29 -50.60 13.92
CA PHE A 13 -7.98 -49.71 13.00
C PHE A 13 -8.08 -48.28 13.55
N LEU A 14 -8.17 -48.08 14.89
CA LEU A 14 -8.14 -46.75 15.48
C LEU A 14 -6.78 -46.05 15.31
N GLY A 15 -5.69 -46.77 15.23
CA GLY A 15 -4.35 -46.22 15.00
C GLY A 15 -4.06 -45.79 13.56
N LEU A 16 -4.94 -46.13 12.61
CA LEU A 16 -4.79 -45.78 11.19
C LEU A 16 -5.54 -44.51 10.78
N ILE A 17 -6.27 -43.86 11.70
CA ILE A 17 -6.90 -42.60 11.43
C ILE A 17 -5.81 -41.53 11.47
N PRO A 18 -5.46 -40.89 10.33
CA PRO A 18 -4.51 -39.79 10.36
C PRO A 18 -5.15 -38.63 11.16
N PHE A 19 -4.71 -38.45 12.39
CA PHE A 19 -4.98 -37.23 13.13
C PHE A 19 -4.22 -36.11 12.42
N ASN A 20 -4.88 -35.43 11.50
CA ASN A 20 -4.38 -34.14 11.02
C ASN A 20 -4.54 -33.16 12.18
N VAL A 21 -3.53 -33.02 13.00
CA VAL A 21 -3.39 -31.90 13.91
C VAL A 21 -3.10 -30.68 13.04
N TYR A 22 -4.12 -29.97 12.64
CA TYR A 22 -3.96 -28.60 12.16
C TYR A 22 -3.51 -27.79 13.38
N ALA A 23 -2.20 -27.59 13.51
CA ALA A 23 -1.72 -26.52 14.34
C ALA A 23 -2.25 -25.22 13.69
N GLU A 24 -3.24 -24.62 14.29
CA GLU A 24 -3.62 -23.24 14.00
C GLU A 24 -2.40 -22.40 14.38
N GLU A 25 -1.56 -22.09 13.37
CA GLU A 25 -0.41 -21.24 13.54
C GLU A 25 -0.97 -19.86 13.89
N LYS A 26 -1.14 -19.61 15.18
CA LYS A 26 -1.61 -18.33 15.70
C LYS A 26 -0.57 -17.32 15.32
N ASP A 27 -0.89 -16.53 14.32
CA ASP A 27 -0.06 -15.50 13.74
C ASP A 27 0.39 -14.50 14.81
N SER A 28 1.53 -14.81 15.45
CA SER A 28 1.98 -14.16 16.67
C SER A 28 2.64 -12.81 16.41
N LEU A 29 3.11 -12.54 15.16
CA LEU A 29 3.86 -11.33 14.85
C LEU A 29 2.96 -10.11 14.66
N ILE A 30 1.80 -10.29 14.01
CA ILE A 30 0.87 -9.18 13.74
C ILE A 30 -0.58 -9.58 14.01
N PRO A 31 -0.94 -9.91 15.29
CA PRO A 31 -2.25 -10.47 15.62
C PRO A 31 -3.41 -9.55 15.25
N ASN A 32 -3.22 -8.24 15.29
CA ASN A 32 -4.25 -7.22 15.03
C ASN A 32 -4.26 -6.69 13.60
N ALA A 33 -3.33 -7.11 12.75
CA ALA A 33 -3.30 -6.68 11.36
C ALA A 33 -4.14 -7.60 10.47
N VAL A 34 -4.84 -7.01 9.50
CA VAL A 34 -5.64 -7.76 8.51
C VAL A 34 -4.76 -8.47 7.51
N SER A 35 -3.64 -7.85 7.14
CA SER A 35 -2.62 -8.40 6.24
C SER A 35 -1.26 -7.80 6.59
N GLY A 36 -0.18 -8.47 6.16
CA GLY A 36 1.16 -7.94 6.37
C GLY A 36 2.21 -8.75 5.61
N ILE A 37 3.31 -8.09 5.33
CA ILE A 37 4.48 -8.69 4.70
C ILE A 37 5.74 -8.07 5.29
N LEU A 38 6.75 -8.90 5.53
CA LEU A 38 8.10 -8.49 5.89
C LEU A 38 9.06 -9.04 4.86
N ILE A 39 9.85 -8.16 4.24
CA ILE A 39 10.75 -8.50 3.15
C ILE A 39 12.17 -8.06 3.55
N ASP A 40 13.15 -8.89 3.28
CA ASP A 40 14.55 -8.49 3.32
C ASP A 40 14.84 -7.52 2.17
N ALA A 41 15.33 -6.33 2.49
CA ALA A 41 15.46 -5.24 1.52
C ALA A 41 16.52 -5.51 0.44
N ASP A 42 17.57 -6.27 0.76
CA ASP A 42 18.68 -6.52 -0.16
C ASP A 42 18.38 -7.68 -1.11
N SER A 43 17.80 -8.74 -0.60
CA SER A 43 17.55 -9.99 -1.36
C SER A 43 16.14 -10.08 -1.93
N GLY A 44 15.19 -9.27 -1.47
CA GLY A 44 13.77 -9.38 -1.80
C GLY A 44 13.09 -10.61 -1.18
N LYS A 45 13.78 -11.36 -0.30
CA LYS A 45 13.24 -12.56 0.32
C LYS A 45 12.12 -12.21 1.29
N ILE A 46 10.97 -12.87 1.15
CA ILE A 46 9.88 -12.77 2.10
C ILE A 46 10.30 -13.52 3.39
N ILE A 47 10.36 -12.79 4.50
CA ILE A 47 10.68 -13.31 5.84
C ILE A 47 9.40 -13.74 6.56
N TYR A 48 8.33 -12.97 6.36
CA TYR A 48 7.03 -13.22 6.97
C TYR A 48 5.92 -12.69 6.07
N GLU A 49 4.80 -13.42 6.02
CA GLU A 49 3.60 -13.00 5.30
C GLU A 49 2.34 -13.39 6.06
N LYS A 50 1.32 -12.56 5.94
CA LYS A 50 -0.04 -12.80 6.41
C LYS A 50 -1.01 -12.21 5.41
N ASP A 51 -1.80 -13.05 4.74
CA ASP A 51 -2.81 -12.60 3.76
C ASP A 51 -2.26 -11.54 2.80
N MET A 52 -0.99 -11.67 2.35
CA MET A 52 -0.27 -10.62 1.60
C MET A 52 -0.96 -10.22 0.30
N ASN A 53 -1.76 -11.13 -0.28
CA ASN A 53 -2.52 -10.89 -1.51
C ASN A 53 -3.96 -10.43 -1.25
N LYS A 54 -4.34 -10.20 0.02
CA LYS A 54 -5.67 -9.73 0.36
C LYS A 54 -5.85 -8.27 -0.03
N GLU A 55 -6.91 -7.97 -0.76
CA GLU A 55 -7.28 -6.59 -1.07
C GLU A 55 -7.73 -5.86 0.19
N VAL A 56 -7.00 -4.81 0.55
CA VAL A 56 -7.27 -3.97 1.71
C VAL A 56 -7.16 -2.50 1.35
N ALA A 57 -7.94 -1.64 2.02
CA ALA A 57 -7.77 -0.20 1.89
C ALA A 57 -6.49 0.23 2.61
N VAL A 58 -5.51 0.69 1.86
CA VAL A 58 -4.18 1.06 2.39
C VAL A 58 -4.04 2.53 2.76
N ALA A 59 -5.09 3.30 2.57
CA ALA A 59 -5.13 4.73 2.90
C ALA A 59 -3.87 5.47 2.36
N SER A 60 -3.26 6.30 3.18
CA SER A 60 -2.12 7.14 2.80
C SER A 60 -0.86 6.38 2.35
N MET A 61 -0.77 5.07 2.52
CA MET A 61 0.34 4.29 1.94
C MET A 61 0.38 4.42 0.41
N THR A 62 -0.75 4.71 -0.25
CA THR A 62 -0.80 4.97 -1.69
C THR A 62 0.05 6.18 -2.10
N LYS A 63 0.24 7.16 -1.22
CA LYS A 63 1.07 8.33 -1.50
C LYS A 63 2.53 7.97 -1.79
N MET A 64 3.01 6.81 -1.33
CA MET A 64 4.35 6.32 -1.68
C MET A 64 4.53 6.18 -3.19
N VAL A 65 3.50 5.71 -3.89
CA VAL A 65 3.54 5.61 -5.37
C VAL A 65 3.52 6.98 -6.02
N GLY A 66 2.69 7.88 -5.48
CA GLY A 66 2.69 9.28 -5.93
C GLY A 66 4.08 9.91 -5.79
N GLN A 67 4.76 9.68 -4.66
CA GLN A 67 6.12 10.18 -4.44
C GLN A 67 7.13 9.58 -5.42
N ILE A 68 7.02 8.29 -5.78
CA ILE A 68 7.87 7.67 -6.80
C ILE A 68 7.70 8.40 -8.12
N LEU A 69 6.47 8.64 -8.58
CA LEU A 69 6.23 9.36 -9.84
C LEU A 69 6.73 10.81 -9.80
N ILE A 70 6.64 11.47 -8.65
CA ILE A 70 7.21 12.81 -8.46
C ILE A 70 8.73 12.77 -8.59
N MET A 71 9.37 11.80 -7.93
CA MET A 71 10.83 11.61 -8.00
C MET A 71 11.29 11.32 -9.44
N GLU A 72 10.59 10.42 -10.16
CA GLU A 72 10.86 10.15 -11.57
C GLU A 72 10.71 11.41 -12.43
N ALA A 73 9.72 12.24 -12.17
CA ALA A 73 9.53 13.50 -12.89
C ALA A 73 10.68 14.49 -12.62
N ILE A 74 11.25 14.49 -11.42
CA ILE A 74 12.42 15.29 -11.08
C ILE A 74 13.67 14.73 -11.77
N GLU A 75 13.88 13.42 -11.74
CA GLU A 75 15.02 12.76 -12.40
C GLU A 75 14.98 12.96 -13.92
N ASP A 76 13.79 12.91 -14.52
CA ASP A 76 13.56 13.17 -15.93
C ASP A 76 13.73 14.68 -16.30
N GLY A 77 13.91 15.56 -15.31
CA GLY A 77 14.05 17.01 -15.52
C GLY A 77 12.76 17.72 -15.92
N LYS A 78 11.60 17.09 -15.73
CA LYS A 78 10.27 17.70 -15.99
C LYS A 78 9.94 18.79 -14.99
N ILE A 79 10.36 18.60 -13.74
CA ILE A 79 10.28 19.56 -12.65
C ILE A 79 11.57 19.53 -11.84
N LYS A 80 11.80 20.54 -11.01
CA LYS A 80 12.97 20.63 -10.12
C LYS A 80 12.52 20.87 -8.70
N TRP A 81 13.39 20.54 -7.75
CA TRP A 81 13.14 20.73 -6.33
C TRP A 81 12.83 22.19 -5.96
N ASP A 82 13.51 23.14 -6.61
CA ASP A 82 13.40 24.56 -6.39
C ASP A 82 12.33 25.26 -7.24
N ASP A 83 11.64 24.53 -8.11
CA ASP A 83 10.53 25.09 -8.88
C ASP A 83 9.43 25.57 -7.93
N VAL A 84 9.00 26.83 -8.14
CA VAL A 84 7.93 27.48 -7.36
C VAL A 84 6.62 27.35 -8.10
N ILE A 85 5.65 26.70 -7.50
CA ILE A 85 4.36 26.38 -8.08
C ILE A 85 3.27 27.18 -7.37
N THR A 86 2.25 27.61 -8.12
CA THR A 86 1.11 28.35 -7.56
C THR A 86 -0.01 27.38 -7.23
N VAL A 87 -0.41 27.33 -5.97
CA VAL A 87 -1.41 26.40 -5.44
C VAL A 87 -2.77 26.57 -6.11
N SER A 88 -3.33 25.47 -6.59
CA SER A 88 -4.68 25.42 -7.17
C SER A 88 -5.77 25.51 -6.11
N LYS A 89 -6.96 25.96 -6.52
CA LYS A 89 -8.13 25.91 -5.64
C LYS A 89 -8.48 24.50 -5.20
N ASN A 90 -8.41 23.53 -6.12
CA ASN A 90 -8.75 22.14 -5.83
C ASN A 90 -7.84 21.55 -4.75
N ALA A 91 -6.53 21.81 -4.84
CA ALA A 91 -5.58 21.36 -3.82
C ALA A 91 -5.85 22.03 -2.45
N ALA A 92 -6.09 23.35 -2.43
CA ALA A 92 -6.36 24.09 -1.20
C ALA A 92 -7.66 23.66 -0.50
N ASP A 93 -8.66 23.22 -1.27
CA ASP A 93 -9.95 22.77 -0.74
C ASP A 93 -9.93 21.29 -0.23
N MET A 94 -8.80 20.60 -0.32
CA MET A 94 -8.69 19.21 0.11
C MET A 94 -8.85 19.07 1.62
N GLY A 95 -9.58 18.02 2.04
CA GLY A 95 -9.77 17.67 3.44
C GLY A 95 -8.79 16.60 3.95
N GLY A 96 -8.98 16.21 5.21
CA GLY A 96 -8.15 15.19 5.87
C GLY A 96 -6.82 15.73 6.36
N SER A 97 -5.74 14.94 6.25
CA SER A 97 -4.38 15.38 6.60
C SER A 97 -3.91 16.44 5.61
N GLN A 98 -3.46 17.58 6.11
CA GLN A 98 -3.12 18.76 5.29
C GLN A 98 -1.85 19.44 5.83
N ILE A 99 -1.18 20.18 4.96
CA ILE A 99 -0.18 21.20 5.35
C ILE A 99 -0.77 22.61 5.25
N TYR A 100 -2.08 22.70 4.93
CA TYR A 100 -2.87 23.94 4.90
C TYR A 100 -2.36 24.98 3.91
N ILE A 101 -2.04 24.54 2.67
CA ILE A 101 -1.68 25.46 1.59
C ILE A 101 -2.90 26.24 1.11
N GLU A 102 -2.72 27.52 0.83
CA GLU A 102 -3.80 28.43 0.42
C GLU A 102 -3.84 28.59 -1.11
N GLN A 103 -5.04 28.79 -1.67
CA GLN A 103 -5.18 29.07 -3.10
C GLN A 103 -4.35 30.30 -3.49
N GLY A 104 -3.52 30.15 -4.53
CA GLY A 104 -2.66 31.22 -5.04
C GLY A 104 -1.34 31.40 -4.28
N GLU A 105 -1.13 30.67 -3.19
CA GLU A 105 0.15 30.59 -2.50
C GLU A 105 1.24 30.08 -3.46
N LYS A 106 2.47 30.55 -3.26
CA LYS A 106 3.64 30.07 -3.98
C LYS A 106 4.47 29.18 -3.08
N ILE A 107 4.63 27.93 -3.48
CA ILE A 107 5.31 26.91 -2.69
C ILE A 107 6.30 26.12 -3.57
N THR A 108 7.41 25.68 -3.01
CA THR A 108 8.39 24.89 -3.75
C THR A 108 7.98 23.42 -3.87
N VAL A 109 8.48 22.72 -4.91
CA VAL A 109 8.32 21.27 -5.04
C VAL A 109 8.90 20.56 -3.82
N GLU A 110 10.04 21.04 -3.29
CA GLU A 110 10.67 20.48 -2.11
C GLU A 110 9.75 20.55 -0.88
N ASP A 111 9.11 21.70 -0.63
CA ASP A 111 8.21 21.86 0.52
C ASP A 111 6.94 21.05 0.37
N LEU A 112 6.39 20.94 -0.86
CA LEU A 112 5.28 20.02 -1.14
C LEU A 112 5.66 18.56 -0.86
N MET A 113 6.85 18.10 -1.28
CA MET A 113 7.33 16.74 -1.02
C MET A 113 7.54 16.50 0.48
N LYS A 114 8.06 17.48 1.24
CA LYS A 114 8.13 17.42 2.70
C LYS A 114 6.73 17.30 3.31
N GLY A 115 5.77 18.08 2.82
CA GLY A 115 4.37 18.03 3.25
C GLY A 115 3.74 16.67 3.02
N ILE A 116 3.98 16.06 1.88
CA ILE A 116 3.50 14.70 1.57
C ILE A 116 4.15 13.67 2.50
N SER A 117 5.47 13.72 2.65
CA SER A 117 6.24 12.68 3.36
C SER A 117 6.06 12.75 4.88
N MET A 118 6.03 13.95 5.45
CA MET A 118 6.04 14.14 6.90
C MET A 118 4.63 14.29 7.50
N ALA A 119 3.76 15.05 6.82
CA ALA A 119 2.40 15.33 7.28
C ALA A 119 1.34 14.49 6.56
N SER A 120 1.75 13.70 5.56
CA SER A 120 0.79 12.98 4.70
C SER A 120 -0.27 13.91 4.08
N GLY A 121 0.12 15.15 3.71
CA GLY A 121 -0.77 16.20 3.22
C GLY A 121 -1.53 15.79 1.95
N ASN A 122 -2.85 15.79 2.01
CA ASN A 122 -3.71 15.52 0.87
C ASN A 122 -3.66 16.69 -0.13
N ASP A 123 -3.69 17.90 0.38
CA ASP A 123 -3.55 19.16 -0.37
C ASP A 123 -2.24 19.17 -1.18
N ALA A 124 -1.11 18.91 -0.55
CA ALA A 124 0.19 18.81 -1.23
C ALA A 124 0.20 17.69 -2.26
N THR A 125 -0.42 16.52 -1.95
CA THR A 125 -0.46 15.37 -2.85
C THR A 125 -1.27 15.66 -4.11
N VAL A 126 -2.47 16.23 -3.94
CA VAL A 126 -3.34 16.60 -5.07
C VAL A 126 -2.68 17.69 -5.91
N HIS A 127 -2.05 18.67 -5.27
CA HIS A 127 -1.35 19.71 -6.01
C HIS A 127 -0.22 19.16 -6.88
N MET A 128 0.63 18.28 -6.35
CA MET A 128 1.67 17.62 -7.13
C MET A 128 1.11 16.71 -8.23
N ALA A 129 -0.01 16.05 -7.97
CA ALA A 129 -0.71 15.25 -8.98
C ALA A 129 -1.18 16.10 -10.17
N GLU A 130 -1.72 17.29 -9.91
CA GLU A 130 -2.12 18.24 -10.95
C GLU A 130 -0.92 18.77 -11.75
N VAL A 131 0.18 19.07 -11.07
CA VAL A 131 1.41 19.58 -11.70
C VAL A 131 2.00 18.56 -12.67
N ILE A 132 2.11 17.30 -12.27
CA ILE A 132 2.75 16.26 -13.05
C ILE A 132 1.80 15.64 -14.08
N GLY A 133 0.57 15.32 -13.65
CA GLY A 133 -0.43 14.67 -14.49
C GLY A 133 -1.24 15.64 -15.34
N GLY A 134 -1.21 16.94 -15.03
CA GLY A 134 -2.12 17.95 -15.59
C GLY A 134 -3.54 17.84 -15.03
N SER A 135 -3.85 16.79 -14.29
CA SER A 135 -5.03 16.61 -13.44
C SER A 135 -4.81 15.43 -12.50
N GLU A 136 -5.51 15.43 -11.37
CA GLU A 136 -5.54 14.33 -10.43
C GLU A 136 -5.92 13.00 -11.11
N GLU A 137 -6.97 12.99 -11.93
CA GLU A 137 -7.43 11.79 -12.66
C GLU A 137 -6.34 11.19 -13.56
N LYS A 138 -5.61 12.04 -14.29
CA LYS A 138 -4.52 11.57 -15.15
C LYS A 138 -3.35 11.05 -14.33
N PHE A 139 -3.03 11.69 -13.22
CA PHE A 139 -1.99 11.23 -12.32
C PHE A 139 -2.33 9.85 -11.73
N VAL A 140 -3.56 9.62 -11.31
CA VAL A 140 -4.05 8.30 -10.85
C VAL A 140 -3.87 7.24 -11.94
N LYS A 141 -4.15 7.57 -13.20
CA LYS A 141 -3.86 6.66 -14.34
C LYS A 141 -2.36 6.36 -14.48
N MET A 142 -1.50 7.37 -14.29
CA MET A 142 -0.04 7.17 -14.31
C MET A 142 0.40 6.24 -13.18
N MET A 143 -0.12 6.41 -11.96
CA MET A 143 0.14 5.52 -10.83
C MET A 143 -0.25 4.07 -11.16
N PHE A 144 -1.43 3.86 -11.74
CA PHE A 144 -1.91 2.54 -12.15
C PHE A 144 -0.99 1.89 -13.20
N LEU A 145 -0.60 2.65 -14.23
CA LEU A 145 0.29 2.16 -15.28
C LEU A 145 1.68 1.82 -14.74
N HIS A 146 2.20 2.60 -13.81
CA HIS A 146 3.49 2.35 -13.16
C HIS A 146 3.50 0.99 -12.45
N PHE A 147 2.46 0.69 -11.68
CA PHE A 147 2.30 -0.61 -11.01
C PHE A 147 2.12 -1.77 -11.99
N SER A 148 1.29 -1.61 -13.00
CA SER A 148 1.03 -2.66 -13.99
C SER A 148 2.27 -3.06 -14.77
N ARG A 149 3.16 -2.12 -15.06
CA ARG A 149 4.44 -2.35 -15.76
C ARG A 149 5.46 -3.09 -14.89
N ASN A 150 5.42 -2.89 -13.58
CA ASN A 150 6.35 -3.50 -12.63
C ASN A 150 5.86 -4.84 -12.06
N GLY A 151 4.83 -5.46 -12.67
CA GLY A 151 4.36 -6.81 -12.34
C GLY A 151 3.54 -6.90 -11.06
N SER A 152 3.16 -5.79 -10.46
CA SER A 152 2.32 -5.76 -9.26
C SER A 152 0.86 -5.69 -9.65
N LEU A 153 0.17 -6.83 -9.61
CA LEU A 153 -1.29 -6.93 -9.83
C LEU A 153 -2.05 -6.45 -8.58
N ILE A 154 -2.08 -5.14 -8.34
CA ILE A 154 -2.89 -4.56 -7.26
C ILE A 154 -4.07 -3.82 -7.89
N PHE A 155 -5.10 -4.57 -8.27
CA PHE A 155 -6.25 -4.10 -9.04
C PHE A 155 -7.27 -3.24 -8.28
N GLY A 156 -7.22 -3.14 -6.95
CA GLY A 156 -8.24 -2.47 -6.15
C GLY A 156 -7.85 -1.12 -5.54
N PHE A 157 -6.61 -0.70 -5.70
CA PHE A 157 -5.95 0.23 -4.78
C PHE A 157 -6.30 1.72 -4.93
N PHE A 158 -6.64 2.18 -6.13
CA PHE A 158 -6.60 3.61 -6.45
C PHE A 158 -7.91 4.39 -6.29
N ARG A 159 -9.03 3.72 -6.05
CA ARG A 159 -10.34 4.39 -5.97
C ARG A 159 -10.65 5.05 -4.62
N ILE A 160 -9.84 4.80 -3.59
CA ILE A 160 -10.17 5.15 -2.19
C ILE A 160 -9.49 6.43 -1.71
N ILE A 161 -8.46 6.95 -2.39
CA ILE A 161 -7.61 8.01 -1.82
C ILE A 161 -8.15 9.40 -2.06
N PHE A 162 -8.87 9.59 -3.12
CA PHE A 162 -9.40 10.90 -3.52
C PHE A 162 -10.92 11.03 -3.32
N SER A 163 -11.52 10.16 -2.53
CA SER A 163 -12.97 10.18 -2.20
C SER A 163 -13.20 10.25 -0.68
N CYS A 164 -12.38 11.01 0.03
CA CYS A 164 -12.64 11.33 1.44
C CYS A 164 -13.05 12.79 1.59
#